data_1acb98bab0582902c8afad7d0fde3909
#
_entry.id   1acb98bab0582902c8afad7d0fde3909
#
_cell.length_a   1.000
_cell.length_b   1.000
_cell.length_c   1.000
_cell.angle_alpha   90.00
_cell.angle_beta   90.00
_cell.angle_gamma   90.00
#
_symmetry.space_group_name_H-M   'P 1'
#
loop_
_entity.id
_entity.type
_entity.pdbx_description
1 polymer ?
#
loop_
_entity_poly.entity_id
_entity_poly.type
_entity_poly.pdbx_seq_one_letter_code
_entity_poly.pdbx_strand_id
1 'polypeptide(L)'
;MIESNDRKVAANILIRKEDGSYAIDFEDFERQIVEKGVKLFLFCSPHNPVSRVWTREEVERLGDICLKHQVIIVSDEIHADFVFEGKHQVLVDLKDEYKDITVTCTSPGKTFNLAGLQISNIIIPNASLRKEFQHQVTAAGYSQVGAPGIFALIAAYTQGEEWYQAMKQYVKSNIDFLHTWMAEHLPQIKVTKTEGTYLVWMDFRALGLSDKELKELIEDKSEVWLDGGAIFGEPGSGFERSNVAC
;
A
#
# COMPACT_ATOMS: atom_id res chain seq x y z
N MET A 1 4.93 13.23 -5.47
CA MET A 1 6.33 12.75 -5.30
C MET A 1 7.02 12.54 -6.65
N ILE A 2 6.51 11.71 -7.58
CA ILE A 2 7.17 11.44 -8.87
C ILE A 2 7.36 12.73 -9.68
N GLU A 3 6.29 13.45 -9.97
CA GLU A 3 6.31 14.71 -10.74
C GLU A 3 7.10 15.82 -10.06
N SER A 4 7.07 15.88 -8.72
CA SER A 4 7.87 16.85 -7.93
C SER A 4 9.40 16.62 -8.05
N ASN A 5 9.81 15.49 -8.63
CA ASN A 5 11.20 15.16 -8.94
C ASN A 5 11.47 15.15 -10.46
N ASP A 6 10.69 15.90 -11.24
CA ASP A 6 10.81 16.00 -12.69
C ASP A 6 10.77 14.64 -13.40
N ARG A 7 9.92 13.74 -12.92
CA ARG A 7 9.68 12.41 -13.48
C ARG A 7 8.24 12.28 -13.97
N LYS A 8 8.04 11.45 -14.99
CA LYS A 8 6.72 11.16 -15.55
C LYS A 8 6.13 9.93 -14.88
N VAL A 9 4.83 9.97 -14.61
CA VAL A 9 4.08 8.82 -14.10
C VAL A 9 3.70 7.90 -15.27
N ALA A 10 3.96 6.60 -15.10
CA ALA A 10 3.40 5.52 -15.90
C ALA A 10 2.53 4.68 -14.94
N ALA A 11 1.23 4.89 -14.96
CA ALA A 11 0.32 4.18 -14.06
C ALA A 11 -0.13 2.86 -14.68
N ASN A 12 0.11 1.76 -13.98
CA ASN A 12 -0.53 0.48 -14.29
C ASN A 12 -1.80 0.37 -13.46
N ILE A 13 -2.95 0.51 -14.13
CA ILE A 13 -4.25 0.50 -13.48
C ILE A 13 -4.68 -0.93 -13.19
N LEU A 14 -5.05 -1.21 -11.93
CA LEU A 14 -5.54 -2.54 -11.54
C LEU A 14 -6.87 -2.85 -12.22
N ILE A 15 -7.03 -4.09 -12.67
CA ILE A 15 -8.27 -4.59 -13.23
C ILE A 15 -9.22 -4.95 -12.08
N ARG A 16 -10.38 -4.27 -12.01
CA ARG A 16 -11.46 -4.67 -11.09
C ARG A 16 -12.27 -5.79 -11.73
N LYS A 17 -12.38 -6.91 -11.03
CA LYS A 17 -13.14 -8.09 -11.47
C LYS A 17 -14.64 -7.96 -11.14
N GLU A 18 -15.46 -8.84 -11.70
CA GLU A 18 -16.91 -8.87 -11.45
C GLU A 18 -17.26 -9.11 -9.99
N ASP A 19 -16.45 -9.90 -9.28
CA ASP A 19 -16.61 -10.17 -7.85
C ASP A 19 -16.14 -9.00 -6.95
N GLY A 20 -15.68 -7.90 -7.55
CA GLY A 20 -15.17 -6.72 -6.85
C GLY A 20 -13.71 -6.82 -6.41
N SER A 21 -13.03 -7.94 -6.62
CA SER A 21 -11.60 -8.07 -6.36
C SER A 21 -10.77 -7.36 -7.44
N TYR A 22 -9.48 -7.21 -7.17
CA TYR A 22 -8.55 -6.52 -8.08
C TYR A 22 -7.42 -7.44 -8.52
N ALA A 23 -6.95 -7.26 -9.74
CA ALA A 23 -5.81 -7.97 -10.32
C ALA A 23 -4.84 -6.99 -11.00
N ILE A 24 -3.59 -7.40 -11.11
CA ILE A 24 -2.57 -6.68 -11.86
C ILE A 24 -2.76 -6.96 -13.35
N ASP A 25 -2.76 -5.91 -14.18
CA ASP A 25 -2.64 -6.05 -15.63
C ASP A 25 -1.17 -6.18 -16.00
N PHE A 26 -0.69 -7.41 -16.07
CA PHE A 26 0.70 -7.71 -16.36
C PHE A 26 1.11 -7.38 -17.81
N GLU A 27 0.17 -7.45 -18.75
CA GLU A 27 0.43 -7.11 -20.14
C GLU A 27 0.62 -5.61 -20.30
N ASP A 28 -0.29 -4.82 -19.70
CA ASP A 28 -0.13 -3.38 -19.65
C ASP A 28 1.11 -2.97 -18.86
N PHE A 29 1.40 -3.64 -17.75
CA PHE A 29 2.58 -3.37 -16.93
C PHE A 29 3.87 -3.47 -17.74
N GLU A 30 4.08 -4.59 -18.43
CA GLU A 30 5.28 -4.79 -19.25
C GLU A 30 5.31 -3.86 -20.47
N ARG A 31 4.15 -3.66 -21.11
CA ARG A 31 4.03 -2.73 -22.24
C ARG A 31 4.45 -1.31 -21.84
N GLN A 32 3.97 -0.79 -20.72
CA GLN A 32 4.32 0.55 -20.25
C GLN A 32 5.81 0.68 -19.92
N ILE A 33 6.42 -0.35 -19.35
CA ILE A 33 7.85 -0.38 -19.09
C ILE A 33 8.63 -0.20 -20.40
N VAL A 34 8.27 -0.94 -21.45
CA VAL A 34 8.96 -0.90 -22.73
C VAL A 34 8.70 0.41 -23.47
N GLU A 35 7.43 0.80 -23.66
CA GLU A 35 7.04 1.95 -24.45
C GLU A 35 7.45 3.28 -23.83
N LYS A 36 7.36 3.40 -22.50
CA LYS A 36 7.68 4.64 -21.77
C LYS A 36 9.10 4.64 -21.19
N GLY A 37 9.86 3.56 -21.33
CA GLY A 37 11.22 3.45 -20.82
C GLY A 37 11.30 3.59 -19.30
N VAL A 38 10.36 3.00 -18.58
CA VAL A 38 10.27 3.06 -17.10
C VAL A 38 11.57 2.54 -16.48
N LYS A 39 12.08 3.24 -15.47
CA LYS A 39 13.32 2.91 -14.75
C LYS A 39 13.11 2.54 -13.28
N LEU A 40 11.96 2.90 -12.74
CA LEU A 40 11.64 2.67 -11.33
C LEU A 40 10.15 2.31 -11.21
N PHE A 41 9.86 1.26 -10.46
CA PHE A 41 8.53 0.81 -10.11
C PHE A 41 8.30 0.99 -8.61
N LEU A 42 7.24 1.69 -8.24
CA LEU A 42 6.77 1.79 -6.86
C LEU A 42 5.72 0.71 -6.64
N PHE A 43 6.07 -0.30 -5.88
CA PHE A 43 5.22 -1.45 -5.58
C PHE A 43 4.67 -1.36 -4.16
N CYS A 44 3.35 -1.44 -3.99
CA CYS A 44 2.67 -1.42 -2.70
C CYS A 44 2.18 -2.82 -2.34
N SER A 45 2.68 -3.39 -1.22
CA SER A 45 2.37 -4.76 -0.79
C SER A 45 2.39 -4.89 0.73
N PRO A 46 1.28 -5.20 1.40
CA PRO A 46 -0.11 -5.24 0.92
C PRO A 46 -0.58 -3.93 0.29
N HIS A 47 -1.55 -4.01 -0.63
CA HIS A 47 -1.90 -2.89 -1.48
C HIS A 47 -2.95 -1.96 -0.85
N ASN A 48 -2.62 -0.69 -0.75
CA ASN A 48 -3.52 0.40 -0.40
C ASN A 48 -3.88 1.19 -1.69
N PRO A 49 -5.17 1.43 -2.03
CA PRO A 49 -6.34 1.34 -1.13
C PRO A 49 -7.14 0.02 -1.21
N VAL A 50 -6.89 -0.85 -2.19
CA VAL A 50 -7.78 -1.97 -2.52
C VAL A 50 -7.59 -3.21 -1.62
N SER A 51 -6.73 -3.13 -0.60
CA SER A 51 -6.52 -4.12 0.47
C SER A 51 -6.11 -5.52 0.00
N ARG A 52 -5.49 -5.63 -1.20
CA ARG A 52 -4.99 -6.89 -1.73
C ARG A 52 -3.71 -7.33 -1.04
N VAL A 53 -3.61 -8.63 -0.77
CA VAL A 53 -2.36 -9.33 -0.43
C VAL A 53 -1.95 -10.12 -1.67
N TRP A 54 -0.87 -9.69 -2.33
CA TRP A 54 -0.42 -10.30 -3.58
C TRP A 54 0.10 -11.71 -3.35
N THR A 55 -0.27 -12.64 -4.23
CA THR A 55 0.22 -14.02 -4.17
C THR A 55 1.70 -14.08 -4.53
N ARG A 56 2.35 -15.19 -4.20
CA ARG A 56 3.75 -15.43 -4.57
C ARG A 56 3.95 -15.32 -6.09
N GLU A 57 3.05 -15.91 -6.86
CA GLU A 57 3.09 -15.94 -8.31
C GLU A 57 2.94 -14.53 -8.91
N GLU A 58 2.05 -13.70 -8.34
CA GLU A 58 1.88 -12.30 -8.75
C GLU A 58 3.16 -11.50 -8.50
N VAL A 59 3.77 -11.63 -7.30
CA VAL A 59 4.99 -10.91 -6.93
C VAL A 59 6.20 -11.38 -7.74
N GLU A 60 6.37 -12.69 -7.95
CA GLU A 60 7.42 -13.24 -8.79
C GLU A 60 7.31 -12.75 -10.24
N ARG A 61 6.10 -12.73 -10.81
CA ARG A 61 5.89 -12.24 -12.17
C ARG A 61 6.24 -10.75 -12.31
N LEU A 62 5.88 -9.91 -11.35
CA LEU A 62 6.31 -8.50 -11.32
C LEU A 62 7.84 -8.38 -11.26
N GLY A 63 8.46 -9.13 -10.34
CA GLY A 63 9.91 -9.14 -10.17
C GLY A 63 10.66 -9.59 -11.43
N ASP A 64 10.19 -10.65 -12.10
CA ASP A 64 10.78 -11.16 -13.34
C ASP A 64 10.70 -10.15 -14.48
N ILE A 65 9.56 -9.47 -14.64
CA ILE A 65 9.40 -8.40 -15.64
C ILE A 65 10.38 -7.26 -15.33
N CYS A 66 10.45 -6.81 -14.08
CA CYS A 66 11.36 -5.74 -13.69
C CYS A 66 12.83 -6.14 -13.88
N LEU A 67 13.22 -7.36 -13.52
CA LEU A 67 14.56 -7.89 -13.73
C LEU A 67 14.92 -7.93 -15.22
N LYS A 68 14.05 -8.46 -16.06
CA LYS A 68 14.21 -8.53 -17.53
C LYS A 68 14.50 -7.15 -18.16
N HIS A 69 13.82 -6.11 -17.65
CA HIS A 69 13.92 -4.75 -18.22
C HIS A 69 14.82 -3.81 -17.39
N GLN A 70 15.53 -4.33 -16.38
CA GLN A 70 16.41 -3.56 -15.50
C GLN A 70 15.70 -2.38 -14.82
N VAL A 71 14.47 -2.61 -14.34
CA VAL A 71 13.67 -1.65 -13.59
C VAL A 71 13.94 -1.84 -12.10
N ILE A 72 14.30 -0.77 -11.41
CA ILE A 72 14.44 -0.80 -9.94
C ILE A 72 13.07 -0.86 -9.30
N ILE A 73 12.90 -1.74 -8.31
CA ILE A 73 11.67 -1.89 -7.55
C ILE A 73 11.85 -1.22 -6.17
N VAL A 74 10.99 -0.27 -5.84
CA VAL A 74 10.80 0.18 -4.46
C VAL A 74 9.58 -0.55 -3.91
N SER A 75 9.82 -1.58 -3.11
CA SER A 75 8.78 -2.39 -2.47
C SER A 75 8.37 -1.72 -1.16
N ASP A 76 7.22 -1.06 -1.18
CA ASP A 76 6.62 -0.48 0.02
C ASP A 76 5.82 -1.55 0.76
N GLU A 77 6.44 -2.10 1.82
CA GLU A 77 5.92 -3.20 2.63
C GLU A 77 5.46 -2.72 4.03
N ILE A 78 5.17 -1.42 4.17
CA ILE A 78 4.78 -0.83 5.47
C ILE A 78 3.50 -1.40 6.07
N HIS A 79 2.67 -2.09 5.29
CA HIS A 79 1.47 -2.79 5.73
C HIS A 79 1.66 -4.31 5.91
N ALA A 80 2.90 -4.82 5.83
CA ALA A 80 3.20 -6.27 5.89
C ALA A 80 2.62 -7.00 7.10
N ASP A 81 2.52 -6.31 8.25
CA ASP A 81 2.00 -6.88 9.49
C ASP A 81 0.46 -7.05 9.48
N PHE A 82 -0.24 -6.32 8.60
CA PHE A 82 -1.70 -6.39 8.47
C PHE A 82 -2.11 -7.33 7.34
N VAL A 83 -1.85 -8.61 7.50
CA VAL A 83 -2.34 -9.67 6.62
C VAL A 83 -3.37 -10.48 7.38
N PHE A 84 -4.59 -10.54 6.86
CA PHE A 84 -5.72 -11.28 7.43
C PHE A 84 -6.06 -12.51 6.62
N GLU A 85 -5.76 -12.49 5.31
CA GLU A 85 -5.90 -13.62 4.42
C GLU A 85 -4.67 -13.78 3.53
N GLY A 86 -4.27 -15.01 3.26
CA GLY A 86 -3.05 -15.29 2.50
C GLY A 86 -1.76 -15.12 3.33
N LYS A 87 -0.68 -14.77 2.66
CA LYS A 87 0.64 -14.56 3.28
C LYS A 87 1.37 -13.44 2.56
N HIS A 88 1.91 -12.48 3.32
CA HIS A 88 2.79 -11.46 2.76
C HIS A 88 4.03 -12.10 2.11
N GLN A 89 4.38 -11.61 0.94
CA GLN A 89 5.57 -12.02 0.21
C GLN A 89 6.60 -10.90 0.27
N VAL A 90 7.73 -11.17 0.90
CA VAL A 90 8.88 -10.25 0.90
C VAL A 90 9.56 -10.39 -0.46
N LEU A 91 9.38 -9.40 -1.33
CA LEU A 91 9.79 -9.49 -2.74
C LEU A 91 11.28 -9.82 -2.89
N VAL A 92 12.14 -9.16 -2.12
CA VAL A 92 13.60 -9.33 -2.20
C VAL A 92 14.08 -10.74 -1.83
N ASP A 93 13.28 -11.52 -1.11
CA ASP A 93 13.62 -12.87 -0.66
C ASP A 93 13.13 -13.97 -1.60
N LEU A 94 12.34 -13.64 -2.63
CA LEU A 94 11.77 -14.65 -3.53
C LEU A 94 12.80 -15.25 -4.48
N LYS A 95 13.76 -14.43 -4.96
CA LYS A 95 14.89 -14.86 -5.81
C LYS A 95 16.14 -14.04 -5.49
N ASP A 96 17.31 -14.66 -5.58
CA ASP A 96 18.58 -13.98 -5.29
C ASP A 96 18.84 -12.79 -6.23
N GLU A 97 18.43 -12.89 -7.49
CA GLU A 97 18.60 -11.85 -8.50
C GLU A 97 17.81 -10.57 -8.20
N TYR A 98 16.72 -10.68 -7.43
CA TYR A 98 15.91 -9.52 -7.03
C TYR A 98 16.67 -8.59 -6.08
N LYS A 99 17.69 -9.09 -5.38
CA LYS A 99 18.55 -8.28 -4.50
C LYS A 99 19.29 -7.18 -5.25
N ASP A 100 19.52 -7.36 -6.55
CA ASP A 100 20.23 -6.38 -7.37
C ASP A 100 19.35 -5.18 -7.76
N ILE A 101 18.04 -5.33 -7.77
CA ILE A 101 17.08 -4.32 -8.27
C ILE A 101 16.09 -3.84 -7.22
N THR A 102 16.13 -4.35 -5.97
CA THR A 102 15.07 -4.06 -4.98
C THR A 102 15.55 -3.14 -3.86
N VAL A 103 14.68 -2.19 -3.52
CA VAL A 103 14.71 -1.37 -2.30
C VAL A 103 13.46 -1.72 -1.50
N THR A 104 13.61 -2.37 -0.36
CA THR A 104 12.48 -2.72 0.53
C THR A 104 12.31 -1.66 1.60
N CYS A 105 11.08 -1.16 1.75
CA CYS A 105 10.71 -0.15 2.73
C CYS A 105 9.77 -0.76 3.77
N THR A 106 10.16 -0.72 5.05
CA THR A 106 9.33 -1.14 6.19
C THR A 106 9.29 -0.05 7.26
N SER A 107 8.30 -0.08 8.13
CA SER A 107 8.21 0.90 9.22
C SER A 107 7.32 0.37 10.36
N PRO A 108 7.65 0.65 11.62
CA PRO A 108 6.74 0.44 12.75
C PRO A 108 5.58 1.44 12.76
N GLY A 109 5.64 2.47 11.90
CA GLY A 109 4.71 3.60 11.89
C GLY A 109 3.26 3.21 11.72
N LYS A 110 2.97 2.23 10.86
CA LYS A 110 1.61 1.73 10.64
C LYS A 110 1.19 0.72 11.70
N THR A 111 2.06 -0.23 12.01
CA THR A 111 1.78 -1.32 12.95
C THR A 111 1.57 -0.83 14.37
N PHE A 112 2.40 0.09 14.83
CA PHE A 112 2.41 0.58 16.21
C PHE A 112 1.96 2.05 16.35
N ASN A 113 1.30 2.60 15.32
CA ASN A 113 0.83 3.99 15.29
C ASN A 113 1.93 5.03 15.61
N LEU A 114 3.13 4.82 15.06
CA LEU A 114 4.32 5.66 15.32
C LEU A 114 4.69 6.54 14.11
N ALA A 115 3.77 6.77 13.16
CA ALA A 115 4.05 7.51 11.94
C ALA A 115 4.59 8.94 12.19
N GLY A 116 4.14 9.59 13.27
CA GLY A 116 4.61 10.92 13.68
C GLY A 116 6.09 10.97 14.06
N LEU A 117 6.72 9.84 14.39
CA LEU A 117 8.14 9.76 14.68
C LEU A 117 9.02 9.65 13.43
N GLN A 118 8.41 9.52 12.25
CA GLN A 118 9.07 9.54 10.94
C GLN A 118 10.25 8.56 10.85
N ILE A 119 10.08 7.34 11.38
CA ILE A 119 11.10 6.31 11.34
C ILE A 119 10.70 5.16 10.41
N SER A 120 11.63 4.74 9.55
CA SER A 120 11.45 3.61 8.65
C SER A 120 12.78 2.89 8.42
N ASN A 121 12.70 1.65 7.94
CA ASN A 121 13.85 0.87 7.53
C ASN A 121 13.88 0.82 6.01
N ILE A 122 15.01 1.19 5.42
CA ILE A 122 15.24 1.11 3.97
C ILE A 122 16.33 0.06 3.75
N ILE A 123 15.95 -1.08 3.21
CA ILE A 123 16.81 -2.24 3.03
C ILE A 123 17.21 -2.32 1.55
N ILE A 124 18.50 -2.16 1.27
CA ILE A 124 19.04 -2.15 -0.10
C ILE A 124 20.22 -3.13 -0.13
N PRO A 125 20.04 -4.37 -0.60
CA PRO A 125 21.13 -5.35 -0.67
C PRO A 125 22.24 -4.92 -1.63
N ASN A 126 21.88 -4.40 -2.82
CA ASN A 126 22.86 -3.92 -3.82
C ASN A 126 23.68 -2.75 -3.28
N ALA A 127 25.01 -2.96 -3.17
CA ALA A 127 25.93 -1.99 -2.56
C ALA A 127 26.03 -0.68 -3.36
N SER A 128 25.96 -0.75 -4.69
CA SER A 128 26.01 0.44 -5.55
C SER A 128 24.75 1.30 -5.39
N LEU A 129 23.59 0.67 -5.48
CA LEU A 129 22.30 1.35 -5.27
C LEU A 129 22.19 1.95 -3.87
N ARG A 130 22.66 1.22 -2.84
CA ARG A 130 22.69 1.72 -1.45
C ARG A 130 23.60 2.93 -1.30
N LYS A 131 24.76 2.95 -1.97
CA LYS A 131 25.66 4.10 -1.95
C LYS A 131 25.03 5.35 -2.59
N GLU A 132 24.35 5.18 -3.73
CA GLU A 132 23.63 6.28 -4.38
C GLU A 132 22.49 6.81 -3.50
N PHE A 133 21.72 5.92 -2.88
CA PHE A 133 20.67 6.31 -1.93
C PHE A 133 21.25 7.12 -0.76
N GLN A 134 22.33 6.64 -0.12
CA GLN A 134 22.99 7.36 0.99
C GLN A 134 23.52 8.72 0.56
N HIS A 135 24.05 8.82 -0.67
CA HIS A 135 24.49 10.10 -1.22
C HIS A 135 23.34 11.10 -1.31
N GLN A 136 22.17 10.67 -1.83
CA GLN A 136 20.98 11.52 -1.93
C GLN A 136 20.42 11.93 -0.56
N VAL A 137 20.38 11.02 0.40
CA VAL A 137 19.95 11.31 1.78
C VAL A 137 20.84 12.39 2.40
N THR A 138 22.18 12.29 2.21
CA THR A 138 23.15 13.27 2.71
C THR A 138 22.99 14.61 1.99
N ALA A 139 22.83 14.60 0.67
CA ALA A 139 22.66 15.82 -0.14
C ALA A 139 21.37 16.57 0.21
N ALA A 140 20.30 15.84 0.58
CA ALA A 140 19.04 16.43 1.07
C ALA A 140 19.15 16.99 2.51
N GLY A 141 20.27 16.83 3.19
CA GLY A 141 20.45 17.25 4.58
C GLY A 141 19.73 16.37 5.61
N TYR A 142 19.20 15.22 5.20
CA TYR A 142 18.44 14.30 6.05
C TYR A 142 19.36 13.17 6.54
N SER A 143 20.38 13.53 7.34
CA SER A 143 21.45 12.60 7.72
C SER A 143 21.26 11.91 9.07
N GLN A 144 20.28 12.35 9.87
CA GLN A 144 20.08 11.82 11.22
C GLN A 144 18.60 11.56 11.50
N VAL A 145 18.33 10.37 12.06
CA VAL A 145 17.01 9.99 12.53
C VAL A 145 16.81 10.55 13.94
N GLY A 146 15.60 11.00 14.26
CA GLY A 146 15.26 11.48 15.60
C GLY A 146 15.42 10.38 16.66
N ALA A 147 16.14 10.67 17.75
CA ALA A 147 16.37 9.71 18.82
C ALA A 147 15.09 9.03 19.36
N PRO A 148 13.96 9.75 19.59
CA PRO A 148 12.71 9.11 20.02
C PRO A 148 12.22 8.03 19.08
N GLY A 149 12.37 8.23 17.75
CA GLY A 149 12.01 7.24 16.74
C GLY A 149 12.80 5.95 16.85
N ILE A 150 14.11 6.03 17.10
CA ILE A 150 14.99 4.85 17.27
C ILE A 150 14.56 4.03 18.49
N PHE A 151 14.36 4.67 19.63
CA PHE A 151 13.94 3.96 20.86
C PHE A 151 12.55 3.35 20.70
N ALA A 152 11.61 4.06 20.06
CA ALA A 152 10.28 3.56 19.81
C ALA A 152 10.29 2.35 18.87
N LEU A 153 11.10 2.38 17.79
CA LEU A 153 11.26 1.26 16.88
C LEU A 153 11.82 0.03 17.62
N ILE A 154 12.87 0.20 18.41
CA ILE A 154 13.45 -0.91 19.19
C ILE A 154 12.41 -1.50 20.15
N ALA A 155 11.73 -0.66 20.94
CA ALA A 155 10.70 -1.11 21.86
C ALA A 155 9.55 -1.84 21.14
N ALA A 156 9.05 -1.28 20.05
CA ALA A 156 7.98 -1.88 19.26
C ALA A 156 8.33 -3.30 18.79
N TYR A 157 9.51 -3.49 18.18
CA TYR A 157 9.90 -4.78 17.63
C TYR A 157 10.43 -5.79 18.68
N THR A 158 10.84 -5.35 19.86
CA THR A 158 11.37 -6.25 20.89
C THR A 158 10.38 -6.55 22.02
N GLN A 159 9.37 -5.70 22.22
CA GLN A 159 8.44 -5.79 23.34
C GLN A 159 6.96 -5.64 22.94
N GLY A 160 6.68 -5.35 21.67
CA GLY A 160 5.32 -5.01 21.19
C GLY A 160 4.45 -6.19 20.76
N GLU A 161 4.93 -7.43 20.84
CA GLU A 161 4.24 -8.59 20.26
C GLU A 161 2.83 -8.82 20.81
N GLU A 162 2.68 -8.82 22.13
CA GLU A 162 1.37 -9.03 22.76
C GLU A 162 0.36 -7.94 22.34
N TRP A 163 0.79 -6.68 22.37
CA TRP A 163 -0.02 -5.56 21.93
C TRP A 163 -0.38 -5.68 20.45
N TYR A 164 0.58 -6.04 19.61
CA TYR A 164 0.37 -6.22 18.16
C TYR A 164 -0.68 -7.29 17.86
N GLN A 165 -0.61 -8.44 18.53
CA GLN A 165 -1.59 -9.51 18.31
C GLN A 165 -2.99 -9.09 18.76
N ALA A 166 -3.11 -8.43 19.91
CA ALA A 166 -4.40 -7.91 20.41
C ALA A 166 -4.98 -6.85 19.44
N MET A 167 -4.16 -5.90 19.01
CA MET A 167 -4.55 -4.86 18.05
C MET A 167 -4.98 -5.47 16.71
N LYS A 168 -4.22 -6.42 16.17
CA LYS A 168 -4.53 -7.09 14.89
C LYS A 168 -5.88 -7.83 14.97
N GLN A 169 -6.15 -8.51 16.08
CA GLN A 169 -7.44 -9.16 16.30
C GLN A 169 -8.60 -8.15 16.39
N TYR A 170 -8.38 -7.04 17.06
CA TYR A 170 -9.37 -5.96 17.15
C TYR A 170 -9.68 -5.36 15.77
N VAL A 171 -8.66 -5.02 15.00
CA VAL A 171 -8.82 -4.51 13.64
C VAL A 171 -9.57 -5.51 12.75
N LYS A 172 -9.25 -6.81 12.86
CA LYS A 172 -9.97 -7.86 12.11
C LYS A 172 -11.45 -7.89 12.49
N SER A 173 -11.79 -7.74 13.78
CA SER A 173 -13.19 -7.70 14.22
C SER A 173 -13.94 -6.47 13.66
N ASN A 174 -13.26 -5.32 13.57
CA ASN A 174 -13.85 -4.11 12.96
C ASN A 174 -14.09 -4.30 11.46
N ILE A 175 -13.14 -4.95 10.74
CA ILE A 175 -13.32 -5.30 9.33
C ILE A 175 -14.54 -6.18 9.15
N ASP A 176 -14.66 -7.27 9.93
CA ASP A 176 -15.77 -8.21 9.85
C ASP A 176 -17.12 -7.56 10.18
N PHE A 177 -17.12 -6.71 11.20
CA PHE A 177 -18.30 -5.92 11.55
C PHE A 177 -18.73 -5.02 10.38
N LEU A 178 -17.81 -4.26 9.80
CA LEU A 178 -18.13 -3.35 8.69
C LEU A 178 -18.65 -4.12 7.47
N HIS A 179 -18.01 -5.23 7.09
CA HIS A 179 -18.48 -6.07 5.98
C HIS A 179 -19.89 -6.61 6.22
N THR A 180 -20.17 -7.13 7.40
CA THR A 180 -21.49 -7.69 7.76
C THR A 180 -22.54 -6.60 7.78
N TRP A 181 -22.26 -5.51 8.47
CA TRP A 181 -23.22 -4.40 8.62
C TRP A 181 -23.58 -3.77 7.27
N MET A 182 -22.59 -3.53 6.41
CA MET A 182 -22.81 -2.97 5.07
C MET A 182 -23.63 -3.92 4.19
N ALA A 183 -23.37 -5.21 4.25
CA ALA A 183 -24.14 -6.21 3.49
C ALA A 183 -25.60 -6.27 3.92
N GLU A 184 -25.88 -6.11 5.22
CA GLU A 184 -27.25 -6.17 5.79
C GLU A 184 -28.03 -4.87 5.59
N HIS A 185 -27.38 -3.71 5.75
CA HIS A 185 -28.08 -2.42 5.84
C HIS A 185 -27.92 -1.56 4.57
N LEU A 186 -26.82 -1.70 3.84
CA LEU A 186 -26.51 -0.93 2.63
C LEU A 186 -26.03 -1.84 1.48
N PRO A 187 -26.81 -2.85 1.07
CA PRO A 187 -26.36 -3.88 0.12
C PRO A 187 -26.02 -3.34 -1.28
N GLN A 188 -26.43 -2.11 -1.60
CA GLN A 188 -26.05 -1.42 -2.83
C GLN A 188 -24.60 -0.92 -2.82
N ILE A 189 -24.01 -0.68 -1.63
CA ILE A 189 -22.60 -0.32 -1.48
C ILE A 189 -21.78 -1.62 -1.42
N LYS A 190 -20.83 -1.77 -2.34
CA LYS A 190 -20.03 -3.00 -2.40
C LYS A 190 -18.71 -2.79 -1.68
N VAL A 191 -18.50 -3.54 -0.61
CA VAL A 191 -17.24 -3.54 0.13
C VAL A 191 -16.28 -4.51 -0.54
N THR A 192 -15.09 -4.03 -0.93
CA THR A 192 -14.03 -4.88 -1.47
C THR A 192 -13.49 -5.80 -0.38
N LYS A 193 -13.21 -7.06 -0.73
CA LYS A 193 -12.62 -8.03 0.19
C LYS A 193 -11.32 -7.48 0.78
N THR A 194 -11.25 -7.40 2.11
CA THR A 194 -10.10 -6.86 2.84
C THR A 194 -9.16 -8.01 3.21
N GLU A 195 -8.20 -8.33 2.31
CA GLU A 195 -7.19 -9.39 2.54
C GLU A 195 -6.09 -8.92 3.48
N GLY A 196 -5.77 -7.62 3.44
CA GLY A 196 -4.74 -6.99 4.28
C GLY A 196 -5.01 -5.50 4.49
N THR A 197 -4.14 -4.84 5.23
CA THR A 197 -4.27 -3.47 5.71
C THR A 197 -5.44 -3.28 6.69
N TYR A 198 -5.54 -2.12 7.32
CA TYR A 198 -6.70 -1.71 8.14
C TYR A 198 -7.57 -0.68 7.40
N LEU A 199 -7.45 -0.67 6.08
CA LEU A 199 -8.14 0.27 5.19
C LEU A 199 -9.16 -0.52 4.37
N VAL A 200 -10.42 -0.14 4.44
CA VAL A 200 -11.51 -0.82 3.74
C VAL A 200 -11.95 0.02 2.55
N TRP A 201 -11.96 -0.59 1.37
CA TRP A 201 -12.31 0.05 0.12
C TRP A 201 -13.74 -0.26 -0.27
N MET A 202 -14.56 0.77 -0.52
CA MET A 202 -16.00 0.68 -0.71
C MET A 202 -16.43 1.35 -2.01
N ASP A 203 -17.29 0.70 -2.77
CA ASP A 203 -17.85 1.15 -4.05
C ASP A 203 -19.22 1.76 -3.86
N PHE A 204 -19.31 3.09 -3.97
CA PHE A 204 -20.55 3.87 -3.83
C PHE A 204 -21.19 4.22 -5.17
N ARG A 205 -20.65 3.78 -6.30
CA ARG A 205 -21.10 4.16 -7.64
C ARG A 205 -22.58 3.80 -7.92
N ALA A 206 -23.11 2.81 -7.22
CA ALA A 206 -24.53 2.47 -7.31
C ALA A 206 -25.47 3.60 -6.86
N LEU A 207 -24.97 4.61 -6.13
CA LEU A 207 -25.77 5.79 -5.75
C LEU A 207 -25.95 6.79 -6.89
N GLY A 208 -25.15 6.69 -7.96
CA GLY A 208 -25.22 7.60 -9.11
C GLY A 208 -24.81 9.05 -8.80
N LEU A 209 -24.06 9.28 -7.73
CA LEU A 209 -23.61 10.59 -7.29
C LEU A 209 -22.24 10.93 -7.91
N SER A 210 -22.01 12.21 -8.18
CA SER A 210 -20.65 12.71 -8.44
C SER A 210 -19.80 12.67 -7.18
N ASP A 211 -18.46 12.70 -7.32
CA ASP A 211 -17.54 12.72 -6.16
C ASP A 211 -17.85 13.88 -5.19
N LYS A 212 -18.27 15.04 -5.72
CA LYS A 212 -18.67 16.17 -4.89
C LYS A 212 -19.94 15.89 -4.08
N GLU A 213 -20.98 15.36 -4.72
CA GLU A 213 -22.25 15.02 -4.05
C GLU A 213 -22.05 13.88 -3.04
N LEU A 214 -21.18 12.90 -3.37
CA LEU A 214 -20.81 11.81 -2.45
C LEU A 214 -20.11 12.36 -1.22
N LYS A 215 -19.14 13.26 -1.40
CA LYS A 215 -18.47 13.94 -0.30
C LYS A 215 -19.45 14.72 0.59
N GLU A 216 -20.33 15.55 0.00
CA GLU A 216 -21.37 16.28 0.74
C GLU A 216 -22.30 15.34 1.52
N LEU A 217 -22.64 14.17 0.96
CA LEU A 217 -23.45 13.17 1.64
C LEU A 217 -22.73 12.59 2.85
N ILE A 218 -21.46 12.21 2.70
CA ILE A 218 -20.68 11.53 3.73
C ILE A 218 -20.21 12.52 4.80
N GLU A 219 -19.53 13.59 4.42
CA GLU A 219 -18.95 14.53 5.37
C GLU A 219 -19.99 15.47 6.00
N ASP A 220 -20.83 16.12 5.18
CA ASP A 220 -21.69 17.21 5.67
C ASP A 220 -23.01 16.68 6.23
N LYS A 221 -23.60 15.62 5.64
CA LYS A 221 -24.91 15.10 6.07
C LYS A 221 -24.80 13.93 7.03
N SER A 222 -23.81 13.05 6.86
CA SER A 222 -23.64 11.87 7.71
C SER A 222 -22.61 12.08 8.82
N GLU A 223 -21.88 13.20 8.80
CA GLU A 223 -20.85 13.55 9.79
C GLU A 223 -19.77 12.45 9.94
N VAL A 224 -19.46 11.75 8.82
CA VAL A 224 -18.44 10.70 8.75
C VAL A 224 -17.29 11.19 7.90
N TRP A 225 -16.06 10.97 8.35
CA TRP A 225 -14.86 11.34 7.59
C TRP A 225 -14.25 10.11 6.94
N LEU A 226 -14.34 10.02 5.60
CA LEU A 226 -13.70 8.99 4.79
C LEU A 226 -12.71 9.63 3.82
N ASP A 227 -11.84 8.83 3.23
CA ASP A 227 -10.96 9.28 2.16
C ASP A 227 -11.61 9.01 0.79
N GLY A 228 -12.00 10.09 0.10
CA GLY A 228 -12.58 10.00 -1.24
C GLY A 228 -11.65 9.31 -2.25
N GLY A 229 -12.16 8.35 -2.98
CA GLY A 229 -11.35 7.50 -3.86
C GLY A 229 -10.65 8.22 -5.00
N ALA A 230 -11.16 9.38 -5.44
CA ALA A 230 -10.56 10.19 -6.50
C ALA A 230 -9.12 10.64 -6.18
N ILE A 231 -8.70 10.71 -4.90
CA ILE A 231 -7.30 11.01 -4.51
C ILE A 231 -6.30 9.94 -4.97
N PHE A 232 -6.78 8.73 -5.27
CA PHE A 232 -5.96 7.61 -5.78
C PHE A 232 -5.91 7.55 -7.31
N GLY A 233 -6.55 8.49 -7.97
CA GLY A 233 -6.63 8.60 -9.42
C GLY A 233 -8.07 8.45 -9.93
N GLU A 234 -8.27 8.72 -11.22
CA GLU A 234 -9.58 8.71 -11.87
C GLU A 234 -10.37 7.39 -11.68
N PRO A 235 -9.74 6.19 -11.71
CA PRO A 235 -10.47 4.94 -11.44
C PRO A 235 -11.05 4.80 -10.03
N GLY A 236 -10.64 5.66 -9.10
CA GLY A 236 -11.16 5.72 -7.73
C GLY A 236 -12.40 6.60 -7.57
N SER A 237 -12.85 7.29 -8.63
CA SER A 237 -14.09 8.09 -8.59
C SER A 237 -15.30 7.24 -8.18
N GLY A 238 -16.12 7.75 -7.26
CA GLY A 238 -17.27 7.05 -6.69
C GLY A 238 -16.93 5.97 -5.66
N PHE A 239 -15.67 5.87 -5.25
CA PHE A 239 -15.23 5.00 -4.15
C PHE A 239 -14.86 5.82 -2.91
N GLU A 240 -14.88 5.15 -1.76
CA GLU A 240 -14.45 5.68 -0.48
C GLU A 240 -13.57 4.68 0.25
N ARG A 241 -12.59 5.19 1.01
CA ARG A 241 -11.71 4.38 1.85
C ARG A 241 -11.95 4.69 3.33
N SER A 242 -12.31 3.67 4.10
CA SER A 242 -12.44 3.77 5.56
C SER A 242 -11.19 3.27 6.27
N ASN A 243 -10.76 3.97 7.32
CA ASN A 243 -9.77 3.49 8.28
C ASN A 243 -10.53 2.87 9.46
N VAL A 244 -10.30 1.58 9.73
CA VAL A 244 -10.99 0.83 10.80
C VAL A 244 -10.07 0.49 11.98
N ALA A 245 -8.89 1.09 12.05
CA ALA A 245 -7.92 0.92 13.14
C ALA A 245 -8.10 1.95 14.27
N CYS A 246 -9.32 2.38 14.54
CA CYS A 246 -9.66 3.34 15.60
C CYS A 246 -10.54 2.72 16.68
#